data_7d28fc33eaeb844996bea4ac47d9d2e2
#
_entry.id   7d28fc33eaeb844996bea4ac47d9d2e2
#
_cell.length_a   1.000
_cell.length_b   1.000
_cell.length_c   1.000
_cell.angle_alpha   90.00
_cell.angle_beta   90.00
_cell.angle_gamma   90.00
#
_symmetry.space_group_name_H-M   'P 1'
#
loop_
_entity.id
_entity.type
_entity.pdbx_description
1 polymer ?
#
loop_
_entity_poly.entity_id
_entity_poly.type
_entity_poly.pdbx_seq_one_letter_code
_entity_poly.pdbx_strand_id
1 'polypeptide(L)'
;MNTHLNSIRTIVLVCIAGKAVSVGFSTGEASLATSLNSSLTTFLMFTLCYLSVEYGIRFFIIPLVREPLGVLSFKRRMDKAVAQSEETTIGTHDDVSPLDTPKAQEVIAYTLGTFAGVLTNEELMALDNNLKAFIIGEPIQHTSVNRRISKFRTHDVYHFGWNIAKRLKISNTIMAEFLKSQFPWQLADVEISTIAKKLSSDEGAFTLPKVEPRLPLPPFPLAKKLGVC
;
A
#
# COMPACT_ATOMS: atom_id res chain seq x y z
N MET A 1 16.96 -7.25 -0.32
CA MET A 1 17.06 -6.32 -1.47
C MET A 1 17.85 -5.05 -1.16
N ASN A 2 17.85 -4.53 0.06
CA ASN A 2 18.61 -3.30 0.43
C ASN A 2 20.13 -3.47 0.46
N THR A 3 20.66 -4.64 0.78
CA THR A 3 22.11 -4.89 0.87
C THR A 3 22.81 -4.81 -0.49
N HIS A 4 22.22 -5.37 -1.55
CA HIS A 4 22.77 -5.29 -2.90
C HIS A 4 22.75 -3.86 -3.47
N LEU A 5 21.71 -3.08 -3.15
CA LEU A 5 21.63 -1.69 -3.59
C LEU A 5 22.72 -0.82 -2.95
N ASN A 6 23.01 -1.05 -1.66
CA ASN A 6 24.07 -0.33 -0.95
C ASN A 6 25.47 -0.71 -1.49
N SER A 7 25.68 -1.98 -1.85
CA SER A 7 26.96 -2.41 -2.47
C SER A 7 27.19 -1.75 -3.82
N ILE A 8 26.17 -1.65 -4.67
CA ILE A 8 26.27 -0.97 -5.97
C ILE A 8 26.59 0.52 -5.80
N ARG A 9 25.95 1.19 -4.83
CA ARG A 9 26.23 2.59 -4.51
C ARG A 9 27.67 2.82 -4.10
N THR A 10 28.21 1.96 -3.23
CA THR A 10 29.60 2.04 -2.77
C THR A 10 30.56 1.88 -3.93
N ILE A 11 30.32 0.92 -4.83
CA ILE A 11 31.17 0.70 -6.03
C ILE A 11 31.15 1.92 -6.94
N VAL A 12 29.99 2.50 -7.22
CA VAL A 12 29.84 3.69 -8.07
C VAL A 12 30.60 4.89 -7.48
N LEU A 13 30.45 5.14 -6.17
CA LEU A 13 31.16 6.23 -5.50
C LEU A 13 32.68 6.04 -5.53
N VAL A 14 33.19 4.83 -5.34
CA VAL A 14 34.61 4.53 -5.44
C VAL A 14 35.16 4.74 -6.87
N CYS A 15 34.40 4.35 -7.90
CA CYS A 15 34.75 4.59 -9.29
C CYS A 15 34.81 6.09 -9.63
N ILE A 16 33.84 6.88 -9.14
CA ILE A 16 33.80 8.33 -9.32
C ILE A 16 35.02 8.98 -8.64
N ALA A 17 35.33 8.59 -7.41
CA ALA A 17 36.51 9.09 -6.69
C ALA A 17 37.82 8.75 -7.43
N GLY A 18 37.96 7.52 -7.91
CA GLY A 18 39.16 7.09 -8.68
C GLY A 18 39.35 7.88 -9.96
N LYS A 19 38.27 8.16 -10.70
CA LYS A 19 38.31 9.00 -11.92
C LYS A 19 38.67 10.45 -11.61
N ALA A 20 38.10 11.03 -10.57
CA ALA A 20 38.40 12.42 -10.17
C ALA A 20 39.89 12.60 -9.81
N VAL A 21 40.48 11.64 -9.09
CA VAL A 21 41.91 11.64 -8.75
C VAL A 21 42.77 11.49 -10.05
N SER A 22 42.39 10.58 -10.95
CA SER A 22 43.11 10.37 -12.21
C SER A 22 43.18 11.62 -13.09
N VAL A 23 42.05 12.38 -13.18
CA VAL A 23 41.99 13.62 -13.95
C VAL A 23 42.86 14.71 -13.32
N GLY A 24 42.87 14.80 -11.97
CA GLY A 24 43.69 15.79 -11.25
C GLY A 24 45.23 15.60 -11.44
N PHE A 25 45.68 14.36 -11.61
CA PHE A 25 47.14 14.07 -11.80
C PHE A 25 47.61 14.12 -13.26
N SER A 26 46.70 14.15 -14.25
CA SER A 26 47.10 14.14 -15.67
C SER A 26 47.46 15.53 -16.24
N THR A 27 47.20 16.60 -15.51
CA THR A 27 47.56 17.98 -15.90
C THR A 27 48.94 18.33 -15.36
N GLY A 28 49.99 17.87 -16.07
CA GLY A 28 51.37 18.13 -15.72
C GLY A 28 51.66 19.64 -15.69
N GLU A 29 52.44 20.10 -14.66
CA GLU A 29 52.95 21.45 -14.39
C GLU A 29 52.06 22.41 -13.55
N ALA A 30 50.84 22.02 -13.12
CA ALA A 30 50.11 22.83 -12.18
C ALA A 30 50.64 22.66 -10.73
N SER A 31 50.69 23.74 -9.95
CA SER A 31 51.03 23.65 -8.53
C SER A 31 50.11 22.62 -7.81
N LEU A 32 50.61 21.93 -6.81
CA LEU A 32 49.89 20.88 -6.06
C LEU A 32 48.51 21.37 -5.61
N ALA A 33 48.38 22.65 -5.25
CA ALA A 33 47.14 23.29 -4.86
C ALA A 33 46.10 23.38 -5.99
N THR A 34 46.49 23.70 -7.22
CA THR A 34 45.61 23.78 -8.40
C THR A 34 45.17 22.38 -8.83
N SER A 35 46.03 21.37 -8.74
CA SER A 35 45.68 19.97 -9.04
C SER A 35 44.66 19.41 -8.05
N LEU A 36 44.85 19.66 -6.75
CA LEU A 36 43.90 19.24 -5.71
C LEU A 36 42.52 19.92 -5.85
N ASN A 37 42.53 21.22 -6.16
CA ASN A 37 41.27 21.97 -6.33
C ASN A 37 40.50 21.48 -7.57
N SER A 38 41.15 21.20 -8.68
CA SER A 38 40.57 20.63 -9.89
C SER A 38 40.00 19.23 -9.63
N SER A 39 40.72 18.36 -8.92
CA SER A 39 40.26 17.03 -8.55
C SER A 39 39.02 17.08 -7.64
N LEU A 40 39.03 17.95 -6.64
CA LEU A 40 37.89 18.14 -5.72
C LEU A 40 36.64 18.65 -6.44
N THR A 41 36.81 19.64 -7.34
CA THR A 41 35.69 20.19 -8.13
C THR A 41 35.08 19.12 -9.04
N THR A 42 35.90 18.33 -9.70
CA THR A 42 35.47 17.25 -10.58
C THR A 42 34.74 16.18 -9.79
N PHE A 43 35.22 15.77 -8.62
CA PHE A 43 34.56 14.84 -7.72
C PHE A 43 33.18 15.35 -7.29
N LEU A 44 33.09 16.62 -6.91
CA LEU A 44 31.85 17.25 -6.43
C LEU A 44 30.80 17.31 -7.54
N MET A 45 31.21 17.65 -8.78
CA MET A 45 30.33 17.66 -9.95
C MET A 45 29.77 16.27 -10.26
N PHE A 46 30.59 15.22 -10.27
CA PHE A 46 30.14 13.85 -10.51
C PHE A 46 29.21 13.36 -9.40
N THR A 47 29.50 13.70 -8.14
CA THR A 47 28.66 13.35 -7.01
C THR A 47 27.28 14.01 -7.10
N LEU A 48 27.22 15.30 -7.47
CA LEU A 48 25.96 16.02 -7.68
C LEU A 48 25.15 15.43 -8.84
N CYS A 49 25.78 15.10 -9.96
CA CYS A 49 25.12 14.43 -11.08
C CYS A 49 24.54 13.08 -10.66
N TYR A 50 25.32 12.28 -9.94
CA TYR A 50 24.87 10.98 -9.44
C TYR A 50 23.64 11.12 -8.51
N LEU A 51 23.69 12.04 -7.56
CA LEU A 51 22.59 12.30 -6.65
C LEU A 51 21.34 12.79 -7.40
N SER A 52 21.49 13.66 -8.40
CA SER A 52 20.36 14.14 -9.22
C SER A 52 19.69 13.01 -9.98
N VAL A 53 20.44 12.10 -10.56
CA VAL A 53 19.92 10.91 -11.27
C VAL A 53 19.25 9.97 -10.27
N GLU A 54 19.85 9.70 -9.12
CA GLU A 54 19.28 8.83 -8.09
C GLU A 54 17.96 9.39 -7.54
N TYR A 55 17.91 10.71 -7.25
CA TYR A 55 16.69 11.39 -6.82
C TYR A 55 15.61 11.36 -7.91
N GLY A 56 16.00 11.61 -9.17
CA GLY A 56 15.09 11.54 -10.32
C GLY A 56 14.47 10.15 -10.48
N ILE A 57 15.27 9.09 -10.39
CA ILE A 57 14.78 7.72 -10.46
C ILE A 57 13.84 7.40 -9.29
N ARG A 58 14.19 7.78 -8.07
CA ARG A 58 13.36 7.51 -6.89
C ARG A 58 12.05 8.29 -6.88
N PHE A 59 12.10 9.56 -7.26
CA PHE A 59 10.93 10.44 -7.12
C PHE A 59 9.97 10.36 -8.30
N PHE A 60 10.49 10.13 -9.53
CA PHE A 60 9.66 10.12 -10.72
C PHE A 60 9.45 8.72 -11.31
N ILE A 61 10.48 7.91 -11.41
CA ILE A 61 10.38 6.63 -12.13
C ILE A 61 9.78 5.53 -11.27
N ILE A 62 10.20 5.40 -10.00
CA ILE A 62 9.69 4.34 -9.12
C ILE A 62 8.18 4.45 -8.86
N PRO A 63 7.60 5.62 -8.50
CA PRO A 63 6.15 5.74 -8.37
C PRO A 63 5.41 5.52 -9.70
N LEU A 64 5.93 6.07 -10.81
CA LEU A 64 5.31 5.93 -12.14
C LEU A 64 5.22 4.47 -12.61
N VAL A 65 6.21 3.63 -12.29
CA VAL A 65 6.24 2.20 -12.66
C VAL A 65 5.48 1.33 -11.65
N ARG A 66 5.43 1.75 -10.39
CA ARG A 66 4.82 0.97 -9.31
C ARG A 66 3.29 0.95 -9.36
N GLU A 67 2.68 2.06 -9.75
CA GLU A 67 1.22 2.17 -9.84
C GLU A 67 0.59 1.24 -10.90
N PRO A 68 1.01 1.24 -12.18
CA PRO A 68 0.37 0.40 -13.19
C PRO A 68 0.62 -1.10 -12.98
N LEU A 69 1.78 -1.48 -12.43
CA LEU A 69 2.09 -2.89 -12.15
C LEU A 69 1.28 -3.45 -10.97
N GLY A 70 0.99 -2.63 -9.95
CA GLY A 70 0.11 -2.99 -8.84
C GLY A 70 -1.32 -3.26 -9.29
N VAL A 71 -1.87 -2.41 -10.13
CA VAL A 71 -3.23 -2.51 -10.68
C VAL A 71 -3.40 -3.75 -11.56
N LEU A 72 -2.45 -4.01 -12.46
CA LEU A 72 -2.49 -5.18 -13.35
C LEU A 72 -2.37 -6.49 -12.59
N SER A 73 -1.52 -6.55 -11.57
CA SER A 73 -1.36 -7.75 -10.75
C SER A 73 -2.58 -7.99 -9.87
N PHE A 74 -3.22 -6.93 -9.37
CA PHE A 74 -4.44 -6.98 -8.57
C PHE A 74 -5.62 -7.53 -9.39
N LYS A 75 -5.88 -6.97 -10.58
CA LYS A 75 -6.93 -7.43 -11.48
C LYS A 75 -6.77 -8.92 -11.83
N ARG A 76 -5.57 -9.33 -12.22
CA ARG A 76 -5.28 -10.74 -12.57
C ARG A 76 -5.46 -11.71 -11.40
N ARG A 77 -5.25 -11.25 -10.14
CA ARG A 77 -5.49 -12.06 -8.93
C ARG A 77 -6.96 -12.14 -8.57
N MET A 78 -7.71 -11.05 -8.75
CA MET A 78 -9.15 -11.03 -8.57
C MET A 78 -9.86 -11.94 -9.58
N ASP A 79 -9.51 -11.86 -10.86
CA ASP A 79 -10.06 -12.72 -11.92
C ASP A 79 -9.84 -14.21 -11.60
N LYS A 80 -8.67 -14.58 -11.06
CA LYS A 80 -8.41 -15.96 -10.60
C LYS A 80 -9.21 -16.36 -9.36
N ALA A 81 -9.42 -15.44 -8.41
CA ALA A 81 -10.19 -15.71 -7.20
C ALA A 81 -11.68 -15.88 -7.51
N VAL A 82 -12.20 -15.10 -8.45
CA VAL A 82 -13.59 -15.19 -8.97
C VAL A 82 -13.75 -16.50 -9.73
N ALA A 83 -12.85 -16.85 -10.66
CA ALA A 83 -12.90 -18.09 -11.41
C ALA A 83 -12.87 -19.35 -10.52
N GLN A 84 -12.13 -19.33 -9.41
CA GLN A 84 -12.14 -20.44 -8.42
C GLN A 84 -13.43 -20.52 -7.61
N SER A 85 -14.20 -19.40 -7.51
CA SER A 85 -15.51 -19.39 -6.83
C SER A 85 -16.64 -19.89 -7.71
N GLU A 86 -16.51 -19.77 -9.04
CA GLU A 86 -17.53 -20.16 -10.02
C GLU A 86 -17.61 -21.69 -10.21
N GLU A 87 -16.57 -22.43 -9.90
CA GLU A 87 -16.56 -23.92 -10.08
C GLU A 87 -17.53 -24.65 -9.12
N THR A 88 -18.18 -23.93 -8.18
CA THR A 88 -19.09 -24.54 -7.20
C THR A 88 -20.57 -24.15 -7.38
N THR A 89 -20.93 -23.35 -8.38
CA THR A 89 -22.33 -22.97 -8.58
C THR A 89 -22.71 -22.91 -10.06
N ILE A 90 -23.06 -24.06 -10.62
CA ILE A 90 -23.81 -24.12 -11.90
C ILE A 90 -25.27 -23.73 -11.57
N GLY A 91 -25.65 -22.53 -11.93
CA GLY A 91 -27.04 -22.08 -11.78
C GLY A 91 -27.25 -20.65 -12.31
N THR A 92 -27.88 -20.55 -13.49
CA THR A 92 -28.60 -19.42 -14.07
C THR A 92 -27.88 -18.09 -14.18
N HIS A 93 -27.55 -17.73 -15.41
CA HIS A 93 -27.14 -16.42 -15.90
C HIS A 93 -28.32 -15.44 -15.77
N ASP A 94 -28.45 -14.81 -14.61
CA ASP A 94 -29.05 -13.49 -14.49
C ASP A 94 -27.91 -12.49 -14.34
N ASP A 95 -27.95 -11.43 -15.12
CA ASP A 95 -26.95 -10.35 -15.25
C ASP A 95 -26.94 -9.46 -13.97
N VAL A 96 -26.80 -10.10 -12.80
CA VAL A 96 -26.78 -9.42 -11.51
C VAL A 96 -25.39 -8.86 -11.26
N SER A 97 -25.30 -7.53 -11.13
CA SER A 97 -24.05 -6.86 -10.77
C SER A 97 -23.46 -7.49 -9.50
N PRO A 98 -22.14 -7.72 -9.43
CA PRO A 98 -21.46 -8.21 -8.21
C PRO A 98 -21.80 -7.37 -6.96
N LEU A 99 -22.14 -6.09 -7.13
CA LEU A 99 -22.54 -5.18 -6.07
C LEU A 99 -23.96 -5.46 -5.52
N ASP A 100 -24.83 -6.07 -6.33
CA ASP A 100 -26.23 -6.34 -5.93
C ASP A 100 -26.35 -7.65 -5.13
N THR A 101 -25.25 -8.34 -4.93
CA THR A 101 -25.25 -9.55 -4.09
C THR A 101 -25.52 -9.19 -2.63
N PRO A 102 -26.32 -9.99 -1.89
CA PRO A 102 -26.59 -9.71 -0.48
C PRO A 102 -25.33 -9.55 0.38
N LYS A 103 -24.27 -10.30 0.05
CA LYS A 103 -22.97 -10.21 0.76
C LYS A 103 -22.23 -8.91 0.48
N ALA A 104 -22.27 -8.40 -0.75
CA ALA A 104 -21.66 -7.12 -1.09
C ALA A 104 -22.39 -5.99 -0.37
N GLN A 105 -23.72 -6.00 -0.39
CA GLN A 105 -24.54 -5.01 0.31
C GLN A 105 -24.32 -5.05 1.84
N GLU A 106 -24.20 -6.24 2.42
CA GLU A 106 -23.88 -6.43 3.84
C GLU A 106 -22.51 -5.79 4.18
N VAL A 107 -21.49 -6.03 3.35
CA VAL A 107 -20.13 -5.50 3.55
C VAL A 107 -20.10 -3.97 3.39
N ILE A 108 -20.82 -3.43 2.41
CA ILE A 108 -20.94 -1.98 2.22
C ILE A 108 -21.62 -1.34 3.43
N ALA A 109 -22.77 -1.87 3.86
CA ALA A 109 -23.50 -1.36 5.03
C ALA A 109 -22.66 -1.45 6.32
N TYR A 110 -21.95 -2.55 6.51
CA TYR A 110 -21.04 -2.74 7.63
C TYR A 110 -19.91 -1.69 7.63
N THR A 111 -19.32 -1.42 6.47
CA THR A 111 -18.24 -0.43 6.32
C THR A 111 -18.73 0.96 6.68
N LEU A 112 -19.85 1.37 6.08
CA LEU A 112 -20.45 2.68 6.36
C LEU A 112 -20.82 2.81 7.84
N GLY A 113 -21.47 1.81 8.43
CA GLY A 113 -21.84 1.81 9.84
C GLY A 113 -20.64 1.82 10.80
N THR A 114 -19.55 1.12 10.42
CA THR A 114 -18.34 1.06 11.24
C THR A 114 -17.65 2.42 11.33
N PHE A 115 -17.57 3.14 10.24
CA PHE A 115 -16.82 4.39 10.17
C PHE A 115 -17.67 5.66 10.25
N ALA A 116 -19.01 5.53 10.29
CA ALA A 116 -19.89 6.68 10.50
C ALA A 116 -19.53 7.43 11.79
N GLY A 117 -19.34 8.74 11.68
CA GLY A 117 -18.95 9.61 12.81
C GLY A 117 -17.47 9.54 13.22
N VAL A 118 -16.65 8.70 12.56
CA VAL A 118 -15.19 8.59 12.78
C VAL A 118 -14.42 9.21 11.62
N LEU A 119 -14.89 8.98 10.40
CA LEU A 119 -14.39 9.60 9.18
C LEU A 119 -15.21 10.84 8.83
N THR A 120 -14.61 11.76 8.08
CA THR A 120 -15.38 12.84 7.43
C THR A 120 -16.30 12.25 6.36
N ASN A 121 -17.27 13.01 5.90
CA ASN A 121 -18.17 12.54 4.84
C ASN A 121 -17.40 12.24 3.55
N GLU A 122 -16.40 13.05 3.21
CA GLU A 122 -15.56 12.86 2.03
C GLU A 122 -14.72 11.58 2.15
N GLU A 123 -14.08 11.35 3.31
CA GLU A 123 -13.31 10.12 3.59
C GLU A 123 -14.21 8.88 3.52
N LEU A 124 -15.42 8.96 4.08
CA LEU A 124 -16.38 7.87 4.09
C LEU A 124 -16.90 7.53 2.70
N MET A 125 -17.23 8.55 1.90
CA MET A 125 -17.63 8.38 0.50
C MET A 125 -16.48 7.80 -0.35
N ALA A 126 -15.26 8.27 -0.14
CA ALA A 126 -14.10 7.73 -0.83
C ALA A 126 -13.86 6.26 -0.47
N LEU A 127 -14.01 5.90 0.82
CA LEU A 127 -13.87 4.51 1.27
C LEU A 127 -14.98 3.61 0.67
N ASP A 128 -16.22 4.08 0.61
CA ASP A 128 -17.34 3.39 0.00
C ASP A 128 -17.10 3.14 -1.50
N ASN A 129 -16.71 4.18 -2.24
CA ASN A 129 -16.41 4.07 -3.67
C ASN A 129 -15.25 3.10 -3.92
N ASN A 130 -14.18 3.18 -3.15
CA ASN A 130 -13.04 2.28 -3.26
C ASN A 130 -13.38 0.84 -2.90
N LEU A 131 -14.26 0.63 -1.92
CA LEU A 131 -14.75 -0.70 -1.58
C LEU A 131 -15.60 -1.30 -2.69
N LYS A 132 -16.48 -0.50 -3.30
CA LYS A 132 -17.28 -0.92 -4.47
C LYS A 132 -16.38 -1.26 -5.65
N ALA A 133 -15.42 -0.40 -5.99
CA ALA A 133 -14.41 -0.68 -7.02
C ALA A 133 -13.64 -1.97 -6.71
N PHE A 134 -13.27 -2.18 -5.44
CA PHE A 134 -12.60 -3.39 -5.00
C PHE A 134 -13.46 -4.64 -5.20
N ILE A 135 -14.76 -4.60 -4.88
CA ILE A 135 -15.71 -5.72 -5.05
C ILE A 135 -15.88 -6.10 -6.52
N ILE A 136 -15.93 -5.13 -7.42
CA ILE A 136 -16.10 -5.39 -8.87
C ILE A 136 -14.77 -5.59 -9.60
N GLY A 137 -13.63 -5.54 -8.89
CA GLY A 137 -12.29 -5.73 -9.46
C GLY A 137 -11.76 -4.53 -10.24
N GLU A 138 -12.32 -3.35 -10.03
CA GLU A 138 -11.83 -2.11 -10.63
C GLU A 138 -10.62 -1.53 -9.88
N PRO A 139 -9.79 -0.73 -10.57
CA PRO A 139 -8.64 -0.08 -9.95
C PRO A 139 -9.08 0.95 -8.91
N ILE A 140 -8.46 0.89 -7.73
CA ILE A 140 -8.65 1.89 -6.68
C ILE A 140 -7.81 3.11 -7.03
N GLN A 141 -8.46 4.27 -7.19
CA GLN A 141 -7.81 5.48 -7.69
C GLN A 141 -7.10 6.28 -6.61
N HIS A 142 -7.63 6.31 -5.38
CA HIS A 142 -7.12 7.16 -4.31
C HIS A 142 -7.18 6.48 -2.94
N THR A 143 -6.31 6.92 -2.03
CA THR A 143 -6.39 6.55 -0.62
C THR A 143 -7.58 7.27 0.03
N SER A 144 -8.47 6.52 0.70
CA SER A 144 -9.65 7.10 1.34
C SER A 144 -9.30 7.88 2.60
N VAL A 145 -8.39 7.36 3.43
CA VAL A 145 -8.06 7.93 4.73
C VAL A 145 -6.60 8.34 4.77
N ASN A 146 -6.33 9.60 4.51
CA ASN A 146 -4.96 10.15 4.47
C ASN A 146 -4.52 10.77 5.80
N ARG A 147 -4.98 10.21 6.92
CA ARG A 147 -4.58 10.60 8.27
C ARG A 147 -4.66 9.42 9.22
N ARG A 148 -4.04 9.55 10.37
CA ARG A 148 -4.21 8.57 11.44
C ARG A 148 -5.57 8.77 12.13
N ILE A 149 -6.37 7.72 12.21
CA ILE A 149 -7.62 7.75 12.97
C ILE A 149 -7.27 7.55 14.45
N SER A 150 -7.47 8.60 15.26
CA SER A 150 -7.27 8.51 16.71
C SER A 150 -8.23 7.46 17.28
N LYS A 151 -7.79 6.72 18.30
CA LYS A 151 -8.57 5.62 18.93
C LYS A 151 -8.89 4.40 18.04
N PHE A 152 -8.57 4.42 16.74
CA PHE A 152 -8.67 3.27 15.86
C PHE A 152 -7.30 2.60 15.76
N ARG A 153 -7.19 1.39 16.27
CA ARG A 153 -5.92 0.69 16.39
C ARG A 153 -5.61 -0.12 15.13
N THR A 154 -4.37 -0.47 14.95
CA THR A 154 -3.93 -1.35 13.85
C THR A 154 -4.69 -2.69 13.86
N HIS A 155 -4.98 -3.25 15.04
CA HIS A 155 -5.75 -4.49 15.17
C HIS A 155 -7.22 -4.34 14.75
N ASP A 156 -7.81 -3.15 14.92
CA ASP A 156 -9.17 -2.87 14.43
C ASP A 156 -9.20 -2.90 12.89
N VAL A 157 -8.14 -2.42 12.22
CA VAL A 157 -8.01 -2.53 10.76
C VAL A 157 -7.91 -4.00 10.33
N TYR A 158 -7.17 -4.83 11.07
CA TYR A 158 -7.08 -6.27 10.76
C TYR A 158 -8.42 -6.96 10.91
N HIS A 159 -9.15 -6.69 11.99
CA HIS A 159 -10.48 -7.29 12.23
C HIS A 159 -11.52 -6.81 11.20
N PHE A 160 -11.48 -5.52 10.85
CA PHE A 160 -12.29 -4.97 9.77
C PHE A 160 -12.03 -5.72 8.45
N GLY A 161 -10.78 -5.85 8.05
CA GLY A 161 -10.41 -6.56 6.83
C GLY A 161 -10.77 -8.05 6.88
N TRP A 162 -10.57 -8.72 8.02
CA TRP A 162 -10.96 -10.12 8.18
C TRP A 162 -12.47 -10.32 8.01
N ASN A 163 -13.28 -9.45 8.61
CA ASN A 163 -14.74 -9.50 8.50
C ASN A 163 -15.18 -9.39 7.03
N ILE A 164 -14.60 -8.49 6.26
CA ILE A 164 -14.88 -8.33 4.82
C ILE A 164 -14.36 -9.53 4.03
N ALA A 165 -13.10 -9.92 4.22
CA ALA A 165 -12.48 -11.01 3.46
C ALA A 165 -13.26 -12.31 3.58
N LYS A 166 -13.77 -12.63 4.78
CA LYS A 166 -14.56 -13.84 5.02
C LYS A 166 -15.93 -13.81 4.36
N ARG A 167 -16.57 -12.63 4.27
CA ARG A 167 -17.87 -12.46 3.59
C ARG A 167 -17.74 -12.60 2.09
N LEU A 168 -16.76 -11.93 1.52
CA LEU A 168 -16.51 -11.90 0.07
C LEU A 168 -15.67 -13.08 -0.43
N LYS A 169 -15.21 -13.98 0.47
CA LYS A 169 -14.32 -15.11 0.16
C LYS A 169 -13.02 -14.67 -0.53
N ILE A 170 -12.50 -13.51 -0.16
CA ILE A 170 -11.27 -12.93 -0.70
C ILE A 170 -10.06 -13.43 0.11
N SER A 171 -8.92 -13.65 -0.56
CA SER A 171 -7.69 -14.06 0.11
C SER A 171 -7.16 -12.97 1.04
N ASN A 172 -6.53 -13.38 2.14
CA ASN A 172 -5.94 -12.44 3.11
C ASN A 172 -4.89 -11.53 2.47
N THR A 173 -4.17 -11.98 1.44
CA THR A 173 -3.16 -11.16 0.75
C THR A 173 -3.81 -10.02 -0.03
N ILE A 174 -4.86 -10.31 -0.80
CA ILE A 174 -5.61 -9.29 -1.56
C ILE A 174 -6.25 -8.28 -0.60
N MET A 175 -6.84 -8.75 0.50
CA MET A 175 -7.40 -7.87 1.52
C MET A 175 -6.32 -7.01 2.19
N ALA A 176 -5.13 -7.56 2.46
CA ALA A 176 -4.03 -6.80 3.05
C ALA A 176 -3.53 -5.67 2.12
N GLU A 177 -3.50 -5.90 0.80
CA GLU A 177 -3.19 -4.89 -0.21
C GLU A 177 -4.24 -3.77 -0.18
N PHE A 178 -5.53 -4.12 -0.15
CA PHE A 178 -6.63 -3.16 -0.01
C PHE A 178 -6.50 -2.34 1.27
N LEU A 179 -6.35 -2.97 2.42
CA LEU A 179 -6.23 -2.26 3.70
C LEU A 179 -5.02 -1.33 3.73
N LYS A 180 -3.88 -1.75 3.21
CA LYS A 180 -2.66 -0.93 3.16
C LYS A 180 -2.87 0.31 2.28
N SER A 181 -3.65 0.19 1.19
CA SER A 181 -3.98 1.32 0.33
C SER A 181 -4.98 2.29 0.97
N GLN A 182 -5.95 1.77 1.74
CA GLN A 182 -7.00 2.61 2.34
C GLN A 182 -6.60 3.25 3.68
N PHE A 183 -5.73 2.60 4.46
CA PHE A 183 -5.28 3.04 5.78
C PHE A 183 -3.76 3.15 5.88
N PRO A 184 -3.09 3.93 5.00
CA PRO A 184 -1.63 3.97 4.95
C PRO A 184 -1.00 4.46 6.25
N TRP A 185 -1.64 5.36 7.00
CA TRP A 185 -1.14 5.87 8.27
C TRP A 185 -1.22 4.88 9.44
N GLN A 186 -2.29 4.06 9.51
CA GLN A 186 -2.40 3.01 10.50
C GLN A 186 -1.46 1.84 10.24
N LEU A 187 -1.12 1.61 8.99
CA LEU A 187 -0.34 0.47 8.51
C LEU A 187 1.02 0.89 7.94
N ALA A 188 1.50 2.11 8.25
CA ALA A 188 2.70 2.70 7.64
C ALA A 188 3.91 1.76 7.71
N ASP A 189 4.21 1.25 8.89
CA ASP A 189 5.40 0.45 9.18
C ASP A 189 5.15 -1.08 9.06
N VAL A 190 3.98 -1.49 8.52
CA VAL A 190 3.61 -2.90 8.46
C VAL A 190 3.65 -3.41 7.01
N GLU A 191 4.40 -4.46 6.78
CA GLU A 191 4.49 -5.14 5.48
C GLU A 191 3.18 -5.88 5.15
N ILE A 192 2.81 -5.94 3.86
CA ILE A 192 1.59 -6.61 3.38
C ILE A 192 1.53 -8.08 3.84
N SER A 193 2.66 -8.78 3.81
CA SER A 193 2.75 -10.17 4.27
C SER A 193 2.43 -10.31 5.76
N THR A 194 2.81 -9.33 6.58
CA THR A 194 2.50 -9.27 8.02
C THR A 194 1.02 -8.96 8.23
N ILE A 195 0.45 -8.00 7.48
CA ILE A 195 -0.99 -7.71 7.52
C ILE A 195 -1.79 -8.97 7.21
N ALA A 196 -1.46 -9.67 6.11
CA ALA A 196 -2.16 -10.88 5.69
C ALA A 196 -2.14 -11.99 6.76
N LYS A 197 -1.03 -12.15 7.48
CA LYS A 197 -0.93 -13.10 8.61
C LYS A 197 -1.76 -12.63 9.81
N LYS A 198 -1.70 -11.34 10.15
CA LYS A 198 -2.38 -10.76 11.32
C LYS A 198 -3.89 -10.62 11.14
N LEU A 199 -4.43 -10.64 9.92
CA LEU A 199 -5.89 -10.70 9.69
C LEU A 199 -6.54 -11.85 10.48
N SER A 200 -5.91 -13.01 10.55
CA SER A 200 -6.43 -14.18 11.25
C SER A 200 -6.10 -14.22 12.75
N SER A 201 -5.25 -13.33 13.25
CA SER A 201 -4.84 -13.29 14.67
C SER A 201 -5.92 -12.62 15.53
N ASP A 202 -6.12 -13.16 16.74
CA ASP A 202 -6.99 -12.59 17.78
C ASP A 202 -6.18 -11.89 18.90
N GLU A 203 -4.85 -11.80 18.71
CA GLU A 203 -3.96 -11.17 19.66
C GLU A 203 -4.03 -9.65 19.61
N GLY A 204 -3.88 -9.01 20.76
CA GLY A 204 -3.77 -7.56 20.88
C GLY A 204 -5.04 -6.89 21.37
N ALA A 205 -4.94 -5.58 21.60
CA ALA A 205 -6.07 -4.77 22.02
C ALA A 205 -6.85 -4.25 20.82
N PHE A 206 -8.12 -4.52 20.75
CA PHE A 206 -9.03 -4.11 19.68
C PHE A 206 -10.35 -3.59 20.22
N THR A 207 -11.01 -2.76 19.43
CA THR A 207 -12.35 -2.25 19.70
C THR A 207 -13.37 -2.93 18.79
N LEU A 208 -12.93 -3.26 17.56
CA LEU A 208 -13.75 -3.91 16.56
C LEU A 208 -13.56 -5.43 16.63
N PRO A 209 -14.60 -6.21 16.98
CA PRO A 209 -14.48 -7.66 17.08
C PRO A 209 -14.50 -8.32 15.67
N LYS A 210 -13.93 -9.51 15.59
CA LYS A 210 -14.20 -10.43 14.49
C LYS A 210 -15.61 -10.99 14.64
N VAL A 211 -16.33 -11.10 13.54
CA VAL A 211 -17.68 -11.67 13.48
C VAL A 211 -17.61 -13.00 12.77
N GLU A 212 -18.18 -14.04 13.38
CA GLU A 212 -18.22 -15.36 12.76
C GLU A 212 -18.80 -15.31 11.33
N PRO A 213 -18.24 -16.04 10.37
CA PRO A 213 -18.65 -15.98 8.97
C PRO A 213 -20.12 -16.33 8.70
N ARG A 214 -20.78 -17.02 9.63
CA ARG A 214 -22.19 -17.42 9.52
C ARG A 214 -23.17 -16.39 10.10
N LEU A 215 -22.67 -15.50 10.94
CA LEU A 215 -23.50 -14.44 11.56
C LEU A 215 -23.49 -13.21 10.67
N PRO A 216 -24.59 -12.46 10.54
CA PRO A 216 -24.61 -11.21 9.81
C PRO A 216 -23.64 -10.20 10.41
N LEU A 217 -23.03 -9.37 9.57
CA LEU A 217 -22.20 -8.26 10.03
C LEU A 217 -23.09 -7.19 10.65
N PRO A 218 -22.95 -6.89 11.95
CA PRO A 218 -23.73 -5.82 12.54
C PRO A 218 -23.26 -4.47 11.98
N PRO A 219 -24.13 -3.49 11.80
CA PRO A 219 -23.72 -2.11 11.70
C PRO A 219 -23.01 -1.76 13.01
N PHE A 220 -21.68 -1.65 12.98
CA PHE A 220 -20.88 -1.43 14.18
C PHE A 220 -20.51 0.04 14.28
N PRO A 221 -21.27 0.86 15.05
CA PRO A 221 -20.97 2.27 15.18
C PRO A 221 -19.70 2.46 16.02
N LEU A 222 -18.54 2.51 15.36
CA LEU A 222 -17.27 2.75 16.02
C LEU A 222 -17.28 4.05 16.82
N ALA A 223 -17.95 5.08 16.30
CA ALA A 223 -18.15 6.35 16.99
C ALA A 223 -18.81 6.19 18.35
N LYS A 224 -19.90 5.44 18.44
CA LYS A 224 -20.62 5.19 19.70
C LYS A 224 -19.77 4.43 20.71
N LYS A 225 -18.97 3.44 20.27
CA LYS A 225 -18.12 2.65 21.14
C LYS A 225 -16.87 3.41 21.59
N LEU A 226 -16.40 4.37 20.79
CA LEU A 226 -15.25 5.23 21.11
C LEU A 226 -15.63 6.46 21.95
N GLY A 227 -16.91 6.65 22.27
CA GLY A 227 -17.40 7.80 23.03
C GLY A 227 -17.28 9.12 22.27
N VAL A 228 -17.36 9.07 20.95
CA VAL A 228 -17.37 10.22 20.03
C VAL A 228 -18.86 10.52 19.74
N CYS A 229 -19.57 11.07 20.71
CA CYS A 229 -20.93 11.61 20.56
C CYS A 229 -20.93 13.05 21.00
#